data_1b3aaa3b1be02377fe05814d99e39b4e
#
_entry.id   1b3aaa3b1be02377fe05814d99e39b4e
#
_cell.length_a   1.000
_cell.length_b   1.000
_cell.length_c   1.000
_cell.angle_alpha   90.00
_cell.angle_beta   90.00
_cell.angle_gamma   90.00
#
_symmetry.space_group_name_H-M   'P 1'
#
loop_
_entity.id
_entity.type
_entity.pdbx_description
1 polymer ?
#
loop_
_entity_poly.entity_id
_entity_poly.type
_entity_poly.pdbx_seq_one_letter_code
_entity_poly.pdbx_strand_id
1 'polypeptide(L)'
;MTVLDAALRSPTAAFRALALRVADLPLLVAYALAFALLHWAAKPWGGAGFFSLWYPAAGLRFAVLWSRGARLTPWLAATEILTDWAVGVFPLTGPGVVQAVTGAMRPGLTCGLAIAAVRHLAKGSGDALALPPMTLGLAAVAAPALNAVMVMPFEAWLPADAGRYRIGVDIAISLTGLAVGDLLGILVLAPLLLWLAALAEGAAPLRLPYLNLGPHLRPLLEDVLVMALCLLLTIALWRAGLGAQPIPSLLAGAWIGLRHGRTAAWFAICAQVCVFLPYSAGSLDDGKRLELHLGLAAVVVVTWLAGSFSDAQKASRTALDKRNRLLFQAERLKTLRAMSVAVIHEISQPLSTLAIEAAHLKAATAHLDADTAASADLVDRKARALSDLVRRLRRFGGRDVDEPSPLPVAMLVQTACQIVTPEARAAGGRLECSAIAADLVVQAQEIELTQALVNLLRNALAASPGQVVRLSALPEADDVRIEVSNPLPGAPETASGGMGVGLVIARTIVEAHGGTLARHDEPGLVRFTISLPLLTGAFA
;
A
#
# COMPACT_ATOMS: atom_id res chain seq x y z
N MET A 1 6.28 5.57 -13.48
CA MET A 1 7.22 6.68 -13.70
C MET A 1 6.43 7.98 -13.63
N THR A 2 6.78 8.92 -12.73
CA THR A 2 6.09 10.21 -12.66
C THR A 2 6.59 11.14 -13.78
N VAL A 3 5.78 12.17 -14.12
CA VAL A 3 6.20 13.21 -15.09
C VAL A 3 7.49 13.87 -14.65
N LEU A 4 7.68 14.06 -13.33
CA LEU A 4 8.89 14.62 -12.76
C LEU A 4 10.09 13.70 -12.95
N ASP A 5 9.94 12.38 -12.74
CA ASP A 5 10.99 11.38 -12.99
C ASP A 5 11.39 11.34 -14.48
N ALA A 6 10.42 11.57 -15.37
CA ALA A 6 10.67 11.66 -16.82
C ALA A 6 11.40 12.96 -17.20
N ALA A 7 11.00 14.10 -16.61
CA ALA A 7 11.61 15.40 -16.85
C ALA A 7 13.08 15.45 -16.38
N LEU A 8 13.39 14.81 -15.28
CA LEU A 8 14.76 14.71 -14.77
C LEU A 8 15.67 13.82 -15.65
N ARG A 9 15.11 12.94 -16.47
CA ARG A 9 15.88 12.06 -17.36
C ARG A 9 16.17 12.68 -18.72
N SER A 10 15.17 13.25 -19.38
CA SER A 10 15.34 13.97 -20.65
C SER A 10 14.08 14.76 -21.03
N PRO A 11 14.19 15.89 -21.75
CA PRO A 11 13.04 16.65 -22.26
C PRO A 11 12.11 15.81 -23.15
N THR A 12 12.65 14.93 -23.98
CA THR A 12 11.87 14.07 -24.88
C THR A 12 11.06 13.02 -24.12
N ALA A 13 11.57 12.50 -22.99
CA ALA A 13 10.82 11.60 -22.11
C ALA A 13 9.68 12.34 -21.40
N ALA A 14 9.89 13.59 -21.01
CA ALA A 14 8.84 14.45 -20.44
C ALA A 14 7.70 14.71 -21.44
N PHE A 15 8.01 15.05 -22.69
CA PHE A 15 7.00 15.25 -23.74
C PHE A 15 6.17 13.99 -24.00
N ARG A 16 6.80 12.83 -24.06
CA ARG A 16 6.07 11.55 -24.22
C ARG A 16 5.19 11.23 -23.00
N ALA A 17 5.63 11.59 -21.81
CA ALA A 17 4.86 11.38 -20.58
C ALA A 17 3.62 12.30 -20.51
N LEU A 18 3.61 13.43 -21.21
CA LEU A 18 2.51 14.39 -21.29
C LEU A 18 1.57 14.16 -22.50
N ALA A 19 1.83 13.15 -23.34
CA ALA A 19 1.04 12.90 -24.54
C ALA A 19 -0.43 12.59 -24.20
N LEU A 20 -1.34 13.22 -24.95
CA LEU A 20 -2.78 12.99 -24.87
C LEU A 20 -3.11 11.62 -25.49
N ARG A 21 -3.98 10.88 -24.84
CA ARG A 21 -4.55 9.63 -25.38
C ARG A 21 -5.97 9.88 -25.84
N VAL A 22 -6.39 9.21 -26.90
CA VAL A 22 -7.79 9.32 -27.39
C VAL A 22 -8.79 8.94 -26.28
N ALA A 23 -8.44 8.00 -25.43
CA ALA A 23 -9.26 7.60 -24.29
C ALA A 23 -9.45 8.72 -23.22
N ASP A 24 -8.65 9.78 -23.26
CA ASP A 24 -8.79 10.92 -22.32
C ASP A 24 -9.81 11.96 -22.84
N LEU A 25 -10.18 11.94 -24.11
CA LEU A 25 -11.08 12.94 -24.71
C LEU A 25 -12.46 13.02 -24.04
N PRO A 26 -13.17 11.90 -23.74
CA PRO A 26 -14.46 11.96 -23.05
C PRO A 26 -14.33 12.59 -21.65
N LEU A 27 -13.23 12.33 -20.96
CA LEU A 27 -12.93 12.93 -19.65
C LEU A 27 -12.75 14.44 -19.77
N LEU A 28 -12.03 14.92 -20.79
CA LEU A 28 -11.81 16.37 -20.99
C LEU A 28 -13.11 17.07 -21.35
N VAL A 29 -14.00 16.47 -22.14
CA VAL A 29 -15.32 17.03 -22.43
C VAL A 29 -16.18 17.12 -21.18
N ALA A 30 -16.26 16.02 -20.40
CA ALA A 30 -16.98 16.02 -19.12
C ALA A 30 -16.40 17.04 -18.14
N TYR A 31 -15.08 17.16 -18.12
CA TYR A 31 -14.37 18.16 -17.33
C TYR A 31 -14.76 19.58 -17.74
N ALA A 32 -14.76 19.91 -19.03
CA ALA A 32 -15.13 21.25 -19.54
C ALA A 32 -16.53 21.66 -19.09
N LEU A 33 -17.52 20.74 -19.22
CA LEU A 33 -18.90 20.99 -18.80
C LEU A 33 -19.01 21.20 -17.28
N ALA A 34 -18.35 20.33 -16.50
CA ALA A 34 -18.33 20.44 -15.05
C ALA A 34 -17.60 21.72 -14.59
N PHE A 35 -16.49 22.06 -15.24
CA PHE A 35 -15.74 23.29 -14.96
C PHE A 35 -16.60 24.53 -15.21
N ALA A 36 -17.28 24.63 -16.36
CA ALA A 36 -18.16 25.75 -16.68
C ALA A 36 -19.28 25.91 -15.63
N LEU A 37 -19.92 24.81 -15.23
CA LEU A 37 -20.95 24.80 -14.20
C LEU A 37 -20.44 25.29 -12.85
N LEU A 38 -19.30 24.74 -12.41
CA LEU A 38 -18.68 25.09 -11.12
C LEU A 38 -18.13 26.53 -11.11
N HIS A 39 -17.59 26.98 -12.23
CA HIS A 39 -17.16 28.37 -12.41
C HIS A 39 -18.34 29.32 -12.28
N TRP A 40 -19.47 29.01 -12.95
CA TRP A 40 -20.70 29.80 -12.83
C TRP A 40 -21.24 29.78 -11.39
N ALA A 41 -21.25 28.64 -10.72
CA ALA A 41 -21.71 28.50 -9.35
C ALA A 41 -20.84 29.28 -8.34
N ALA A 42 -19.58 29.55 -8.64
CA ALA A 42 -18.66 30.30 -7.78
C ALA A 42 -18.89 31.84 -7.81
N LYS A 43 -19.63 32.38 -8.80
CA LYS A 43 -19.83 33.82 -8.99
C LYS A 43 -20.31 34.60 -7.75
N PRO A 44 -21.24 34.06 -6.90
CA PRO A 44 -21.70 34.79 -5.71
C PRO A 44 -20.60 35.08 -4.68
N TRP A 45 -19.51 34.34 -4.70
CA TRP A 45 -18.35 34.51 -3.82
C TRP A 45 -17.17 35.22 -4.44
N GLY A 46 -17.33 35.72 -5.67
CA GLY A 46 -16.37 36.61 -6.34
C GLY A 46 -16.25 37.94 -5.59
N GLY A 47 -15.02 38.42 -5.36
CA GLY A 47 -14.75 39.76 -4.81
C GLY A 47 -14.74 40.83 -5.89
N ALA A 48 -14.69 42.09 -5.48
CA ALA A 48 -14.63 43.26 -6.37
C ALA A 48 -13.35 43.35 -7.22
N GLY A 49 -12.43 42.42 -7.04
CA GLY A 49 -11.17 42.41 -7.73
C GLY A 49 -10.97 41.25 -8.68
N PHE A 50 -10.74 40.06 -8.23
CA PHE A 50 -10.19 39.04 -9.16
C PHE A 50 -10.38 37.58 -8.71
N PHE A 51 -10.72 37.28 -7.48
CA PHE A 51 -10.73 35.89 -6.97
C PHE A 51 -12.02 35.58 -6.25
N SER A 52 -12.48 34.34 -6.42
CA SER A 52 -13.59 33.80 -5.62
C SER A 52 -13.06 33.27 -4.30
N LEU A 53 -13.70 33.65 -3.20
CA LEU A 53 -13.40 33.11 -1.86
C LEU A 53 -13.87 31.66 -1.68
N TRP A 54 -14.64 31.13 -2.60
CA TRP A 54 -14.96 29.72 -2.73
C TRP A 54 -14.94 29.32 -4.20
N TYR A 55 -13.97 28.49 -4.58
CA TYR A 55 -13.78 28.10 -5.98
C TYR A 55 -13.79 26.58 -6.15
N PRO A 56 -14.99 25.96 -6.30
CA PRO A 56 -15.14 24.50 -6.37
C PRO A 56 -14.48 23.89 -7.61
N ALA A 57 -14.26 24.64 -8.69
CA ALA A 57 -13.54 24.18 -9.87
C ALA A 57 -12.09 23.75 -9.56
N ALA A 58 -11.45 24.35 -8.54
CA ALA A 58 -10.14 23.88 -8.05
C ALA A 58 -10.21 22.43 -7.51
N GLY A 59 -11.30 22.06 -6.84
CA GLY A 59 -11.54 20.71 -6.37
C GLY A 59 -11.71 19.70 -7.50
N LEU A 60 -12.42 20.09 -8.57
CA LEU A 60 -12.56 19.28 -9.78
C LEU A 60 -11.19 19.04 -10.44
N ARG A 61 -10.42 20.09 -10.67
CA ARG A 61 -9.07 20.06 -11.22
C ARG A 61 -8.16 19.14 -10.41
N PHE A 62 -8.15 19.34 -9.09
CA PHE A 62 -7.36 18.53 -8.17
C PHE A 62 -7.74 17.05 -8.22
N ALA A 63 -9.04 16.73 -8.20
CA ALA A 63 -9.52 15.35 -8.24
C ALA A 63 -9.11 14.61 -9.52
N VAL A 64 -9.22 15.29 -10.68
CA VAL A 64 -8.81 14.70 -11.97
C VAL A 64 -7.29 14.50 -12.03
N LEU A 65 -6.49 15.49 -11.63
CA LEU A 65 -5.03 15.37 -11.61
C LEU A 65 -4.55 14.36 -10.56
N TRP A 66 -5.24 14.25 -9.44
CA TRP A 66 -4.93 13.24 -8.42
C TRP A 66 -5.26 11.83 -8.88
N SER A 67 -6.39 11.58 -9.52
CA SER A 67 -6.80 10.23 -9.95
C SER A 67 -6.08 9.78 -11.23
N ARG A 68 -6.00 10.64 -12.25
CA ARG A 68 -5.47 10.29 -13.58
C ARG A 68 -3.99 10.64 -13.76
N GLY A 69 -3.41 11.38 -12.81
CA GLY A 69 -1.99 11.76 -12.80
C GLY A 69 -1.71 13.12 -13.42
N ALA A 70 -0.58 13.73 -13.00
CA ALA A 70 -0.14 15.05 -13.44
C ALA A 70 0.17 15.14 -14.94
N ARG A 71 0.13 14.04 -15.71
CA ARG A 71 0.28 14.05 -17.17
C ARG A 71 -0.80 14.86 -17.88
N LEU A 72 -1.99 14.98 -17.28
CA LEU A 72 -3.11 15.73 -17.84
C LEU A 72 -3.02 17.24 -17.58
N THR A 73 -2.04 17.71 -16.83
CA THR A 73 -1.89 19.13 -16.45
C THR A 73 -2.00 20.10 -17.64
N PRO A 74 -1.24 19.96 -18.75
CA PRO A 74 -1.32 20.90 -19.86
C PRO A 74 -2.68 20.82 -20.59
N TRP A 75 -3.27 19.63 -20.63
CA TRP A 75 -4.56 19.41 -21.31
C TRP A 75 -5.73 19.99 -20.52
N LEU A 76 -5.72 19.88 -19.19
CA LEU A 76 -6.71 20.54 -18.35
C LEU A 76 -6.58 22.06 -18.43
N ALA A 77 -5.36 22.61 -18.37
CA ALA A 77 -5.15 24.04 -18.53
C ALA A 77 -5.66 24.54 -19.90
N ALA A 78 -5.39 23.82 -20.98
CA ALA A 78 -5.94 24.15 -22.30
C ALA A 78 -7.48 24.07 -22.34
N THR A 79 -8.04 23.05 -21.69
CA THR A 79 -9.51 22.88 -21.61
C THR A 79 -10.15 24.03 -20.83
N GLU A 80 -9.56 24.48 -19.72
CA GLU A 80 -10.05 25.63 -18.94
C GLU A 80 -10.02 26.91 -19.77
N ILE A 81 -8.91 27.19 -20.47
CA ILE A 81 -8.80 28.35 -21.38
C ILE A 81 -9.90 28.32 -22.45
N LEU A 82 -10.08 27.18 -23.12
CA LEU A 82 -11.11 27.03 -24.15
C LEU A 82 -12.52 27.15 -23.58
N THR A 83 -12.76 26.65 -22.39
CA THR A 83 -14.06 26.74 -21.72
C THR A 83 -14.37 28.18 -21.32
N ASP A 84 -13.44 28.90 -20.69
CA ASP A 84 -13.59 30.27 -20.28
C ASP A 84 -13.82 31.21 -21.48
N TRP A 85 -13.13 30.94 -22.59
CA TRP A 85 -13.39 31.61 -23.85
C TRP A 85 -14.80 31.30 -24.39
N ALA A 86 -15.19 30.06 -24.46
CA ALA A 86 -16.49 29.63 -24.98
C ALA A 86 -17.67 30.21 -24.17
N VAL A 87 -17.50 30.37 -22.85
CA VAL A 87 -18.49 30.94 -21.92
C VAL A 87 -18.43 32.49 -21.89
N GLY A 88 -17.47 33.09 -22.60
CA GLY A 88 -17.34 34.55 -22.72
C GLY A 88 -16.71 35.24 -21.51
N VAL A 89 -15.90 34.52 -20.72
CA VAL A 89 -15.16 35.09 -19.57
C VAL A 89 -14.12 36.09 -20.07
N PHE A 90 -13.43 35.79 -21.19
CA PHE A 90 -12.51 36.70 -21.86
C PHE A 90 -12.47 36.48 -23.37
N PRO A 91 -12.16 37.53 -24.17
CA PRO A 91 -11.96 37.39 -25.60
C PRO A 91 -10.57 36.86 -25.93
N LEU A 92 -10.41 36.11 -27.04
CA LEU A 92 -9.10 35.64 -27.54
C LEU A 92 -8.33 36.69 -28.33
N THR A 93 -8.89 37.89 -28.52
CA THR A 93 -8.28 38.98 -29.28
C THR A 93 -8.39 40.29 -28.50
N GLY A 94 -7.38 41.15 -28.59
CA GLY A 94 -7.37 42.47 -27.95
C GLY A 94 -6.40 42.57 -26.76
N PRO A 95 -6.33 43.78 -26.15
CA PRO A 95 -5.46 44.02 -25.01
C PRO A 95 -5.90 43.16 -23.80
N GLY A 96 -4.93 42.56 -23.10
CA GLY A 96 -5.20 41.74 -21.92
C GLY A 96 -5.38 40.22 -22.18
N VAL A 97 -5.40 39.76 -23.45
CA VAL A 97 -5.50 38.32 -23.78
C VAL A 97 -4.38 37.49 -23.14
N VAL A 98 -3.15 38.02 -23.19
CA VAL A 98 -1.99 37.31 -22.58
C VAL A 98 -2.19 37.14 -21.08
N GLN A 99 -2.67 38.17 -20.39
CA GLN A 99 -2.98 38.13 -18.96
C GLN A 99 -4.11 37.15 -18.65
N ALA A 100 -5.18 37.17 -19.44
CA ALA A 100 -6.30 36.26 -19.27
C ALA A 100 -5.89 34.79 -19.47
N VAL A 101 -5.15 34.50 -20.53
CA VAL A 101 -4.65 33.14 -20.83
C VAL A 101 -3.66 32.67 -19.77
N THR A 102 -2.70 33.50 -19.37
CA THR A 102 -1.74 33.14 -18.31
C THR A 102 -2.44 32.96 -16.96
N GLY A 103 -3.44 33.79 -16.66
CA GLY A 103 -4.27 33.68 -15.46
C GLY A 103 -5.07 32.38 -15.41
N ALA A 104 -5.66 31.96 -16.52
CA ALA A 104 -6.39 30.70 -16.63
C ALA A 104 -5.46 29.46 -16.62
N MET A 105 -4.26 29.56 -17.20
CA MET A 105 -3.30 28.46 -17.28
C MET A 105 -2.61 28.18 -15.94
N ARG A 106 -2.27 29.22 -15.18
CA ARG A 106 -1.49 29.14 -13.94
C ARG A 106 -2.05 28.15 -12.92
N PRO A 107 -3.35 28.18 -12.54
CA PRO A 107 -3.90 27.28 -11.53
C PRO A 107 -3.79 25.80 -11.92
N GLY A 108 -3.92 25.47 -13.20
CA GLY A 108 -3.72 24.13 -13.74
C GLY A 108 -2.27 23.66 -13.57
N LEU A 109 -1.32 24.50 -13.99
CA LEU A 109 0.12 24.19 -13.92
C LEU A 109 0.61 24.03 -12.48
N THR A 110 0.24 24.95 -11.60
CA THR A 110 0.65 24.93 -10.19
C THR A 110 0.07 23.74 -9.44
N CYS A 111 -1.19 23.38 -9.70
CA CYS A 111 -1.83 22.20 -9.13
C CYS A 111 -1.14 20.90 -9.59
N GLY A 112 -0.85 20.77 -10.89
CA GLY A 112 -0.14 19.62 -11.44
C GLY A 112 1.28 19.50 -10.88
N LEU A 113 1.99 20.61 -10.76
CA LEU A 113 3.34 20.64 -10.17
C LEU A 113 3.32 20.25 -8.69
N ALA A 114 2.40 20.80 -7.90
CA ALA A 114 2.25 20.48 -6.48
C ALA A 114 1.96 18.98 -6.27
N ILE A 115 1.04 18.42 -7.04
CA ILE A 115 0.72 16.98 -6.98
C ILE A 115 1.93 16.13 -7.38
N ALA A 116 2.64 16.50 -8.45
CA ALA A 116 3.83 15.78 -8.89
C ALA A 116 4.95 15.81 -7.85
N ALA A 117 5.21 16.99 -7.26
CA ALA A 117 6.21 17.19 -6.21
C ALA A 117 5.89 16.39 -4.95
N VAL A 118 4.66 16.49 -4.43
CA VAL A 118 4.24 15.74 -3.23
C VAL A 118 4.34 14.23 -3.46
N ARG A 119 3.94 13.74 -4.63
CA ARG A 119 4.07 12.31 -4.96
C ARG A 119 5.52 11.87 -5.12
N HIS A 120 6.39 12.73 -5.61
CA HIS A 120 7.82 12.43 -5.71
C HIS A 120 8.46 12.35 -4.34
N LEU A 121 8.21 13.34 -3.48
CA LEU A 121 8.70 13.36 -2.09
C LEU A 121 8.20 12.17 -1.28
N ALA A 122 6.93 11.79 -1.45
CA ALA A 122 6.35 10.63 -0.77
C ALA A 122 6.99 9.29 -1.15
N LYS A 123 7.56 9.16 -2.36
CA LYS A 123 8.29 7.94 -2.78
C LYS A 123 9.66 7.81 -2.13
N GLY A 124 10.30 8.92 -1.78
CA GLY A 124 11.65 8.96 -1.18
C GLY A 124 11.64 8.90 0.35
N SER A 125 10.52 9.17 0.98
CA SER A 125 10.39 9.23 2.43
C SER A 125 9.84 7.92 2.96
N GLY A 126 10.70 7.10 3.50
CA GLY A 126 10.39 5.72 3.87
C GLY A 126 9.41 5.57 5.01
N ASP A 127 8.56 6.36 5.55
CA ASP A 127 7.54 5.86 6.47
C ASP A 127 6.39 6.83 6.89
N ALA A 128 6.62 8.13 7.11
CA ALA A 128 5.57 8.96 7.70
C ALA A 128 4.76 9.80 6.69
N LEU A 129 5.41 10.28 5.64
CA LEU A 129 4.78 11.09 4.57
C LEU A 129 4.14 10.25 3.46
N ALA A 130 4.50 8.98 3.38
CA ALA A 130 3.98 8.05 2.38
C ALA A 130 2.56 7.54 2.66
N LEU A 131 1.98 7.83 3.81
CA LEU A 131 0.60 7.46 4.14
C LEU A 131 -0.38 8.21 3.21
N PRO A 132 -1.21 7.49 2.41
CA PRO A 132 -2.09 8.08 1.41
C PRO A 132 -2.94 9.27 1.88
N PRO A 133 -3.48 9.29 3.11
CA PRO A 133 -4.28 10.42 3.59
C PRO A 133 -3.47 11.70 3.83
N MET A 134 -2.22 11.58 4.27
CA MET A 134 -1.34 12.74 4.52
C MET A 134 -0.85 13.38 3.21
N THR A 135 -0.50 12.57 2.21
CA THR A 135 -0.04 13.09 0.91
C THR A 135 -1.12 13.87 0.17
N LEU A 136 -2.37 13.41 0.23
CA LEU A 136 -3.50 14.14 -0.36
C LEU A 136 -3.72 15.49 0.33
N GLY A 137 -3.71 15.51 1.67
CA GLY A 137 -3.85 16.74 2.44
C GLY A 137 -2.72 17.73 2.19
N LEU A 138 -1.47 17.25 2.13
CA LEU A 138 -0.32 18.08 1.81
C LEU A 138 -0.43 18.70 0.41
N ALA A 139 -0.81 17.90 -0.60
CA ALA A 139 -1.03 18.39 -1.95
C ALA A 139 -2.20 19.38 -2.02
N ALA A 140 -3.28 19.14 -1.26
CA ALA A 140 -4.45 20.01 -1.21
C ALA A 140 -4.15 21.40 -0.61
N VAL A 141 -3.15 21.50 0.28
CA VAL A 141 -2.68 22.79 0.82
C VAL A 141 -1.59 23.38 -0.08
N ALA A 142 -0.66 22.58 -0.59
CA ALA A 142 0.45 23.06 -1.39
C ALA A 142 0.00 23.64 -2.74
N ALA A 143 -1.03 23.07 -3.38
CA ALA A 143 -1.49 23.54 -4.69
C ALA A 143 -2.03 24.99 -4.65
N PRO A 144 -2.96 25.38 -3.75
CA PRO A 144 -3.42 26.74 -3.59
C PRO A 144 -2.31 27.72 -3.19
N ALA A 145 -1.45 27.31 -2.25
CA ALA A 145 -0.33 28.13 -1.80
C ALA A 145 0.64 28.42 -2.96
N LEU A 146 1.00 27.41 -3.74
CA LEU A 146 1.85 27.59 -4.92
C LEU A 146 1.16 28.44 -5.98
N ASN A 147 -0.16 28.28 -6.19
CA ASN A 147 -0.92 29.10 -7.11
C ASN A 147 -0.88 30.58 -6.71
N ALA A 148 -1.09 30.90 -5.43
CA ALA A 148 -1.02 32.25 -4.91
C ALA A 148 0.39 32.86 -5.04
N VAL A 149 1.43 32.12 -4.67
CA VAL A 149 2.83 32.59 -4.78
C VAL A 149 3.21 32.85 -6.24
N MET A 150 2.74 32.02 -7.17
CA MET A 150 3.07 32.14 -8.60
C MET A 150 2.33 33.29 -9.31
N VAL A 151 1.38 33.96 -8.67
CA VAL A 151 0.76 35.17 -9.25
C VAL A 151 1.82 36.23 -9.52
N MET A 152 2.67 36.53 -8.55
CA MET A 152 3.65 37.62 -8.65
C MET A 152 4.67 37.47 -9.80
N PRO A 153 5.35 36.29 -9.97
CA PRO A 153 6.23 36.10 -11.11
C PRO A 153 5.52 36.16 -12.46
N PHE A 154 4.30 35.61 -12.54
CA PHE A 154 3.52 35.68 -13.77
C PHE A 154 3.13 37.13 -14.14
N GLU A 155 2.73 37.94 -13.16
CA GLU A 155 2.41 39.35 -13.37
C GLU A 155 3.63 40.20 -13.71
N ALA A 156 4.79 39.91 -13.09
CA ALA A 156 6.04 40.59 -13.40
C ALA A 156 6.50 40.37 -14.86
N TRP A 157 6.06 39.29 -15.48
CA TRP A 157 6.40 38.91 -16.86
C TRP A 157 5.47 39.58 -17.92
N LEU A 158 4.35 40.14 -17.47
CA LEU A 158 3.39 40.78 -18.35
C LEU A 158 3.84 42.21 -18.77
N PRO A 159 3.45 42.70 -19.97
CA PRO A 159 3.72 44.07 -20.42
C PRO A 159 3.16 45.10 -19.44
N ALA A 160 3.85 46.25 -19.35
CA ALA A 160 3.53 47.30 -18.38
C ALA A 160 2.12 47.94 -18.55
N ASP A 161 1.56 47.83 -19.74
CA ASP A 161 0.25 48.33 -20.15
C ASP A 161 -0.91 47.36 -19.89
N ALA A 162 -0.63 46.15 -19.42
CA ALA A 162 -1.62 45.10 -19.13
C ALA A 162 -2.35 45.26 -17.79
N GLY A 163 -2.41 46.45 -17.20
CA GLY A 163 -3.20 46.70 -15.98
C GLY A 163 -2.63 46.04 -14.73
N ARG A 164 -1.37 46.32 -14.38
CA ARG A 164 -0.70 45.76 -13.19
C ARG A 164 -1.48 46.06 -11.91
N TYR A 165 -1.56 45.06 -11.02
CA TYR A 165 -2.06 45.27 -9.67
C TYR A 165 -1.26 46.39 -8.96
N ARG A 166 -1.98 47.24 -8.23
CA ARG A 166 -1.31 48.21 -7.35
C ARG A 166 -0.68 47.43 -6.19
N ILE A 167 0.62 47.60 -6.03
CA ILE A 167 1.36 47.00 -4.91
C ILE A 167 0.83 47.64 -3.61
N GLY A 168 0.14 46.84 -2.78
CA GLY A 168 -0.46 47.32 -1.53
C GLY A 168 -1.29 46.24 -0.84
N VAL A 169 -2.10 46.64 0.13
CA VAL A 169 -2.98 45.75 0.93
C VAL A 169 -3.91 44.93 0.04
N ASP A 170 -4.35 45.48 -1.08
CA ASP A 170 -5.27 44.83 -2.03
C ASP A 170 -4.67 43.57 -2.66
N ILE A 171 -3.34 43.51 -2.90
CA ILE A 171 -2.66 42.33 -3.42
C ILE A 171 -2.66 41.20 -2.38
N ALA A 172 -2.30 41.51 -1.13
CA ALA A 172 -2.26 40.51 -0.06
C ALA A 172 -3.65 39.91 0.17
N ILE A 173 -4.69 40.73 0.16
CA ILE A 173 -6.09 40.32 0.27
C ILE A 173 -6.47 39.43 -0.92
N SER A 174 -6.14 39.82 -2.15
CA SER A 174 -6.45 39.06 -3.34
C SER A 174 -5.73 37.70 -3.40
N LEU A 175 -4.44 37.65 -3.06
CA LEU A 175 -3.66 36.40 -3.02
C LEU A 175 -4.16 35.44 -1.92
N THR A 176 -4.50 36.01 -0.77
CA THR A 176 -5.06 35.22 0.33
C THR A 176 -6.44 34.69 -0.06
N GLY A 177 -7.29 35.51 -0.65
CA GLY A 177 -8.61 35.11 -1.15
C GLY A 177 -8.52 33.99 -2.19
N LEU A 178 -7.58 34.07 -3.13
CA LEU A 178 -7.31 33.02 -4.12
C LEU A 178 -6.91 31.70 -3.45
N ALA A 179 -5.94 31.74 -2.53
CA ALA A 179 -5.47 30.56 -1.84
C ALA A 179 -6.58 29.90 -1.01
N VAL A 180 -7.37 30.71 -0.30
CA VAL A 180 -8.49 30.24 0.52
C VAL A 180 -9.60 29.65 -0.35
N GLY A 181 -9.96 30.32 -1.45
CA GLY A 181 -11.00 29.87 -2.37
C GLY A 181 -10.68 28.51 -3.00
N ASP A 182 -9.46 28.35 -3.52
CA ASP A 182 -8.97 27.10 -4.08
C ASP A 182 -8.90 25.98 -3.01
N LEU A 183 -8.39 26.31 -1.82
CA LEU A 183 -8.26 25.36 -0.70
C LEU A 183 -9.63 24.81 -0.26
N LEU A 184 -10.61 25.70 -0.06
CA LEU A 184 -11.99 25.31 0.29
C LEU A 184 -12.61 24.46 -0.83
N GLY A 185 -12.44 24.87 -2.08
CA GLY A 185 -12.90 24.11 -3.23
C GLY A 185 -12.30 22.70 -3.29
N ILE A 186 -11.01 22.56 -3.03
CA ILE A 186 -10.32 21.27 -3.04
C ILE A 186 -10.80 20.38 -1.88
N LEU A 187 -10.77 20.87 -0.64
CA LEU A 187 -11.06 20.03 0.53
C LEU A 187 -12.55 19.65 0.65
N VAL A 188 -13.45 20.43 0.08
CA VAL A 188 -14.89 20.12 0.05
C VAL A 188 -15.22 19.20 -1.12
N LEU A 189 -14.79 19.52 -2.33
CA LEU A 189 -15.27 18.83 -3.54
C LEU A 189 -14.38 17.64 -3.95
N ALA A 190 -13.05 17.74 -3.83
CA ALA A 190 -12.18 16.67 -4.32
C ALA A 190 -12.38 15.33 -3.62
N PRO A 191 -12.58 15.22 -2.28
CA PRO A 191 -12.85 13.94 -1.65
C PRO A 191 -14.13 13.26 -2.17
N LEU A 192 -15.19 14.04 -2.43
CA LEU A 192 -16.43 13.54 -3.01
C LEU A 192 -16.20 12.97 -4.41
N LEU A 193 -15.51 13.73 -5.26
CA LEU A 193 -15.24 13.31 -6.64
C LEU A 193 -14.35 12.08 -6.70
N LEU A 194 -13.33 12.00 -5.83
CA LEU A 194 -12.46 10.84 -5.72
C LEU A 194 -13.22 9.60 -5.23
N TRP A 195 -14.14 9.77 -4.28
CA TRP A 195 -14.99 8.68 -3.81
C TRP A 195 -15.96 8.21 -4.91
N LEU A 196 -16.59 9.13 -5.65
CA LEU A 196 -17.46 8.80 -6.78
C LEU A 196 -16.68 8.09 -7.90
N ALA A 197 -15.46 8.51 -8.19
CA ALA A 197 -14.59 7.85 -9.17
C ALA A 197 -14.25 6.41 -8.73
N ALA A 198 -13.87 6.22 -7.47
CA ALA A 198 -13.58 4.90 -6.90
C ALA A 198 -14.82 3.98 -6.90
N LEU A 199 -16.01 4.56 -6.70
CA LEU A 199 -17.26 3.83 -6.78
C LEU A 199 -17.57 3.38 -8.21
N ALA A 200 -17.36 4.26 -9.20
CA ALA A 200 -17.57 3.95 -10.62
C ALA A 200 -16.58 2.89 -11.14
N GLU A 201 -15.38 2.83 -10.58
CA GLU A 201 -14.36 1.81 -10.90
C GLU A 201 -14.56 0.49 -10.11
N GLY A 202 -15.59 0.39 -9.27
CA GLY A 202 -15.86 -0.79 -8.43
C GLY A 202 -14.81 -1.02 -7.30
N ALA A 203 -13.91 -0.05 -7.10
CA ALA A 203 -12.84 -0.14 -6.10
C ALA A 203 -13.31 0.24 -4.67
N ALA A 204 -14.42 0.95 -4.55
CA ALA A 204 -14.99 1.32 -3.25
C ALA A 204 -16.28 0.53 -3.00
N PRO A 205 -16.42 -0.12 -1.83
CA PRO A 205 -17.72 -0.68 -1.45
C PRO A 205 -18.72 0.46 -1.17
N LEU A 206 -19.95 0.30 -1.61
CA LEU A 206 -21.08 1.22 -1.34
C LEU A 206 -21.49 1.20 0.15
N ARG A 207 -20.56 0.85 1.03
CA ARG A 207 -20.80 0.84 2.48
C ARG A 207 -20.64 2.25 3.01
N LEU A 208 -21.74 2.98 3.05
CA LEU A 208 -21.84 4.14 3.93
C LEU A 208 -21.68 3.61 5.37
N PRO A 209 -20.60 3.94 6.08
CA PRO A 209 -20.30 3.34 7.40
C PRO A 209 -21.35 3.62 8.46
N TYR A 210 -22.34 4.46 8.18
CA TYR A 210 -23.37 4.90 9.12
C TYR A 210 -24.77 4.27 8.91
N LEU A 211 -24.95 3.36 7.94
CA LEU A 211 -26.28 2.76 7.70
C LEU A 211 -26.63 1.60 8.65
N ASN A 212 -25.68 1.11 9.45
CA ASN A 212 -26.01 0.22 10.58
C ASN A 212 -26.24 1.06 11.84
N LEU A 213 -27.40 1.68 11.93
CA LEU A 213 -27.79 2.66 12.95
C LEU A 213 -27.91 2.12 14.40
N GLY A 214 -28.03 0.81 14.61
CA GLY A 214 -28.32 0.26 15.93
C GLY A 214 -27.28 0.59 17.02
N PRO A 215 -26.03 0.09 16.95
CA PRO A 215 -25.04 0.30 18.02
C PRO A 215 -24.34 1.66 17.96
N HIS A 216 -24.46 2.41 16.83
CA HIS A 216 -23.75 3.67 16.61
C HIS A 216 -24.61 4.92 16.79
N LEU A 217 -25.88 4.78 17.18
CA LEU A 217 -26.80 5.90 17.28
C LEU A 217 -26.37 6.90 18.38
N ARG A 218 -25.93 6.43 19.55
CA ARG A 218 -25.49 7.31 20.65
C ARG A 218 -24.27 8.15 20.26
N PRO A 219 -23.14 7.57 19.77
CA PRO A 219 -21.99 8.37 19.38
C PRO A 219 -22.31 9.35 18.24
N LEU A 220 -23.17 8.97 17.31
CA LEU A 220 -23.62 9.87 16.24
C LEU A 220 -24.41 11.06 16.78
N LEU A 221 -25.34 10.83 17.73
CA LEU A 221 -26.09 11.89 18.38
C LEU A 221 -25.20 12.84 19.18
N GLU A 222 -24.19 12.30 19.88
CA GLU A 222 -23.19 13.10 20.59
C GLU A 222 -22.43 14.02 19.62
N ASP A 223 -21.96 13.49 18.49
CA ASP A 223 -21.21 14.24 17.48
C ASP A 223 -22.08 15.33 16.82
N VAL A 224 -23.34 15.01 16.49
CA VAL A 224 -24.31 15.98 15.97
C VAL A 224 -24.61 17.07 17.00
N LEU A 225 -24.77 16.71 18.28
CA LEU A 225 -25.03 17.66 19.35
C LEU A 225 -23.82 18.59 19.57
N VAL A 226 -22.61 18.04 19.63
CA VAL A 226 -21.38 18.83 19.75
C VAL A 226 -21.24 19.78 18.57
N MET A 227 -21.44 19.30 17.35
CA MET A 227 -21.39 20.13 16.15
C MET A 227 -22.44 21.26 16.20
N ALA A 228 -23.70 20.92 16.51
CA ALA A 228 -24.78 21.91 16.57
C ALA A 228 -24.51 22.97 17.65
N LEU A 229 -24.06 22.57 18.84
CA LEU A 229 -23.74 23.49 19.94
C LEU A 229 -22.59 24.44 19.55
N CYS A 230 -21.52 23.93 18.97
CA CYS A 230 -20.38 24.73 18.54
C CYS A 230 -20.75 25.67 17.37
N LEU A 231 -21.56 25.24 16.42
CA LEU A 231 -22.07 26.08 15.34
C LEU A 231 -22.96 27.21 15.89
N LEU A 232 -23.88 26.89 16.79
CA LEU A 232 -24.73 27.89 17.46
C LEU A 232 -23.89 28.91 18.23
N LEU A 233 -22.87 28.44 18.95
CA LEU A 233 -21.96 29.33 19.68
C LEU A 233 -21.17 30.24 18.71
N THR A 234 -20.67 29.70 17.61
CA THR A 234 -19.98 30.50 16.57
C THR A 234 -20.90 31.58 16.01
N ILE A 235 -22.15 31.23 15.70
CA ILE A 235 -23.15 32.19 15.21
C ILE A 235 -23.51 33.23 16.27
N ALA A 236 -23.65 32.83 17.53
CA ALA A 236 -23.95 33.72 18.64
C ALA A 236 -22.83 34.75 18.86
N LEU A 237 -21.56 34.30 18.82
CA LEU A 237 -20.39 35.19 18.92
C LEU A 237 -20.33 36.19 17.76
N TRP A 238 -20.62 35.72 16.54
CA TRP A 238 -20.72 36.59 15.37
C TRP A 238 -21.79 37.67 15.53
N ARG A 239 -23.00 37.28 15.97
CA ARG A 239 -24.11 38.20 16.22
C ARG A 239 -23.86 39.18 17.37
N ALA A 240 -23.06 38.77 18.34
CA ALA A 240 -22.61 39.64 19.45
C ALA A 240 -21.53 40.66 19.02
N GLY A 241 -21.10 40.68 17.76
CA GLY A 241 -20.12 41.63 17.23
C GLY A 241 -18.66 41.27 17.56
N LEU A 242 -18.40 40.06 18.05
CA LEU A 242 -17.04 39.57 18.38
C LEU A 242 -16.25 39.09 17.14
N GLY A 243 -16.77 39.27 15.93
CA GLY A 243 -16.16 38.81 14.70
C GLY A 243 -16.33 37.33 14.42
N ALA A 244 -15.72 36.84 13.34
CA ALA A 244 -15.77 35.44 12.94
C ALA A 244 -14.83 34.58 13.81
N GLN A 245 -15.34 34.11 14.95
CA GLN A 245 -14.57 33.27 15.87
C GLN A 245 -14.62 31.79 15.42
N PRO A 246 -13.56 31.24 14.80
CA PRO A 246 -13.57 29.89 14.27
C PRO A 246 -13.38 28.80 15.36
N ILE A 247 -12.98 29.18 16.57
CA ILE A 247 -12.55 28.25 17.63
C ILE A 247 -13.59 27.18 17.97
N PRO A 248 -14.90 27.51 18.23
CA PRO A 248 -15.86 26.45 18.56
C PRO A 248 -16.06 25.47 17.40
N SER A 249 -16.19 25.95 16.17
CA SER A 249 -16.33 25.14 14.98
C SER A 249 -15.09 24.27 14.70
N LEU A 250 -13.90 24.80 14.97
CA LEU A 250 -12.63 24.09 14.88
C LEU A 250 -12.54 22.94 15.88
N LEU A 251 -12.94 23.18 17.14
CA LEU A 251 -12.95 22.16 18.18
C LEU A 251 -13.92 21.02 17.84
N ALA A 252 -15.13 21.34 17.36
CA ALA A 252 -16.10 20.33 16.94
C ALA A 252 -15.58 19.49 15.77
N GLY A 253 -15.03 20.13 14.74
CA GLY A 253 -14.45 19.44 13.60
C GLY A 253 -13.27 18.55 13.95
N ALA A 254 -12.33 19.07 14.77
CA ALA A 254 -11.18 18.31 15.25
C ALA A 254 -11.61 17.12 16.11
N TRP A 255 -12.58 17.30 17.02
CA TRP A 255 -13.13 16.21 17.84
C TRP A 255 -13.69 15.08 16.99
N ILE A 256 -14.58 15.39 16.03
CA ILE A 256 -15.19 14.41 15.14
C ILE A 256 -14.12 13.72 14.28
N GLY A 257 -13.18 14.50 13.74
CA GLY A 257 -12.08 13.96 12.92
C GLY A 257 -11.19 12.99 13.69
N LEU A 258 -10.75 13.34 14.91
CA LEU A 258 -9.92 12.47 15.74
C LEU A 258 -10.65 11.19 16.17
N ARG A 259 -11.94 11.29 16.47
CA ARG A 259 -12.74 10.17 16.95
C ARG A 259 -13.05 9.16 15.85
N HIS A 260 -13.46 9.62 14.67
CA HIS A 260 -14.04 8.78 13.63
C HIS A 260 -13.17 8.66 12.37
N GLY A 261 -12.20 9.57 12.18
CA GLY A 261 -11.31 9.56 11.02
C GLY A 261 -11.78 10.49 9.90
N ARG A 262 -11.13 10.37 8.74
CA ARG A 262 -11.22 11.30 7.62
C ARG A 262 -12.61 11.42 7.00
N THR A 263 -13.36 10.32 6.91
CA THR A 263 -14.71 10.34 6.32
C THR A 263 -15.66 11.17 7.16
N ALA A 264 -15.66 11.01 8.48
CA ALA A 264 -16.48 11.80 9.38
C ALA A 264 -16.03 13.28 9.41
N ALA A 265 -14.71 13.52 9.39
CA ALA A 265 -14.15 14.85 9.25
C ALA A 265 -14.67 15.57 8.00
N TRP A 266 -14.73 14.88 6.85
CA TRP A 266 -15.27 15.46 5.64
C TRP A 266 -16.75 15.82 5.74
N PHE A 267 -17.59 14.96 6.35
CA PHE A 267 -19.00 15.30 6.60
C PHE A 267 -19.13 16.50 7.55
N ALA A 268 -18.29 16.58 8.57
CA ALA A 268 -18.25 17.73 9.47
C ALA A 268 -17.84 19.02 8.72
N ILE A 269 -16.87 18.95 7.82
CA ILE A 269 -16.48 20.06 6.93
C ILE A 269 -17.68 20.49 6.07
N CYS A 270 -18.33 19.55 5.40
CA CYS A 270 -19.49 19.86 4.57
C CYS A 270 -20.62 20.52 5.35
N ALA A 271 -20.93 20.04 6.55
CA ALA A 271 -21.95 20.65 7.41
C ALA A 271 -21.61 22.09 7.78
N GLN A 272 -20.37 22.37 8.17
CA GLN A 272 -19.90 23.71 8.52
C GLN A 272 -19.90 24.65 7.31
N VAL A 273 -19.38 24.18 6.16
CA VAL A 273 -19.40 24.95 4.91
C VAL A 273 -20.82 25.29 4.48
N CYS A 274 -21.75 24.34 4.54
CA CYS A 274 -23.18 24.58 4.22
C CYS A 274 -23.83 25.63 5.12
N VAL A 275 -23.40 25.75 6.38
CA VAL A 275 -23.91 26.77 7.30
C VAL A 275 -23.29 28.14 7.04
N PHE A 276 -21.95 28.23 6.88
CA PHE A 276 -21.27 29.53 6.82
C PHE A 276 -21.18 30.12 5.42
N LEU A 277 -21.08 29.29 4.39
CA LEU A 277 -20.89 29.75 3.02
C LEU A 277 -22.01 30.69 2.51
N PRO A 278 -23.32 30.41 2.75
CA PRO A 278 -24.40 31.29 2.33
C PRO A 278 -24.30 32.71 2.92
N TYR A 279 -23.83 32.84 4.16
CA TYR A 279 -23.68 34.14 4.81
C TYR A 279 -22.63 35.02 4.13
N SER A 280 -21.64 34.43 3.47
CA SER A 280 -20.57 35.14 2.78
C SER A 280 -20.90 35.48 1.33
N ALA A 281 -22.00 35.00 0.78
CA ALA A 281 -22.48 35.34 -0.58
C ALA A 281 -23.23 36.67 -0.65
N GLY A 282 -23.47 37.33 0.48
CA GLY A 282 -24.27 38.53 0.59
C GLY A 282 -23.46 39.82 0.52
N SER A 283 -24.07 40.94 1.02
CA SER A 283 -23.54 42.30 1.01
C SER A 283 -22.51 42.58 2.12
N LEU A 284 -21.72 41.59 2.54
CA LEU A 284 -20.65 41.81 3.50
C LEU A 284 -19.50 42.60 2.86
N ASP A 285 -18.87 43.45 3.67
CA ASP A 285 -17.63 44.13 3.32
C ASP A 285 -16.51 43.10 3.00
N ASP A 286 -15.66 43.38 2.02
CA ASP A 286 -14.64 42.43 1.56
C ASP A 286 -13.69 41.98 2.67
N GLY A 287 -13.37 42.86 3.64
CA GLY A 287 -12.54 42.49 4.82
C GLY A 287 -13.23 41.49 5.71
N LYS A 288 -14.51 41.65 6.02
CA LYS A 288 -15.28 40.70 6.85
C LYS A 288 -15.51 39.38 6.14
N ARG A 289 -15.70 39.41 4.81
CA ARG A 289 -15.80 38.21 3.98
C ARG A 289 -14.52 37.41 4.02
N LEU A 290 -13.37 38.07 3.88
CA LEU A 290 -12.06 37.43 3.95
C LEU A 290 -11.80 36.83 5.35
N GLU A 291 -12.11 37.58 6.42
CA GLU A 291 -12.01 37.08 7.81
C GLU A 291 -12.82 35.79 8.01
N LEU A 292 -14.08 35.78 7.57
CA LEU A 292 -14.94 34.59 7.64
C LEU A 292 -14.35 33.41 6.88
N HIS A 293 -13.84 33.62 5.66
CA HIS A 293 -13.28 32.57 4.84
C HIS A 293 -11.93 32.05 5.35
N LEU A 294 -11.10 32.93 5.92
CA LEU A 294 -9.88 32.52 6.64
C LEU A 294 -10.19 31.65 7.85
N GLY A 295 -11.19 32.04 8.64
CA GLY A 295 -11.68 31.23 9.76
C GLY A 295 -12.20 29.87 9.28
N LEU A 296 -12.99 29.85 8.23
CA LEU A 296 -13.51 28.63 7.62
C LEU A 296 -12.39 27.75 7.05
N ALA A 297 -11.41 28.33 6.38
CA ALA A 297 -10.24 27.59 5.89
C ALA A 297 -9.44 26.93 7.02
N ALA A 298 -9.22 27.66 8.12
CA ALA A 298 -8.56 27.10 9.30
C ALA A 298 -9.35 25.90 9.86
N VAL A 299 -10.67 26.03 9.99
CA VAL A 299 -11.56 24.96 10.44
C VAL A 299 -11.47 23.75 9.53
N VAL A 300 -11.55 23.94 8.21
CA VAL A 300 -11.52 22.88 7.21
C VAL A 300 -10.17 22.15 7.23
N VAL A 301 -9.06 22.89 7.27
CA VAL A 301 -7.71 22.30 7.30
C VAL A 301 -7.49 21.50 8.57
N VAL A 302 -7.81 22.07 9.73
CA VAL A 302 -7.59 21.38 11.02
C VAL A 302 -8.49 20.15 11.14
N THR A 303 -9.76 20.24 10.75
CA THR A 303 -10.70 19.11 10.75
C THR A 303 -10.18 17.99 9.83
N TRP A 304 -9.72 18.33 8.62
CA TRP A 304 -9.16 17.37 7.67
C TRP A 304 -7.88 16.70 8.22
N LEU A 305 -6.96 17.49 8.78
CA LEU A 305 -5.73 16.98 9.37
C LEU A 305 -6.01 16.07 10.57
N ALA A 306 -6.95 16.44 11.44
CA ALA A 306 -7.37 15.63 12.57
C ALA A 306 -7.91 14.26 12.13
N GLY A 307 -8.79 14.23 11.12
CA GLY A 307 -9.30 12.99 10.54
C GLY A 307 -8.22 12.15 9.86
N SER A 308 -7.32 12.81 9.11
CA SER A 308 -6.20 12.13 8.44
C SER A 308 -5.21 11.54 9.43
N PHE A 309 -4.93 12.24 10.53
CA PHE A 309 -4.08 11.76 11.61
C PHE A 309 -4.69 10.54 12.31
N SER A 310 -5.99 10.57 12.61
CA SER A 310 -6.71 9.43 13.20
C SER A 310 -6.59 8.17 12.32
N ASP A 311 -6.83 8.30 11.01
CA ASP A 311 -6.73 7.18 10.08
C ASP A 311 -5.29 6.65 9.96
N ALA A 312 -4.30 7.55 9.91
CA ALA A 312 -2.89 7.18 9.90
C ALA A 312 -2.48 6.43 11.17
N GLN A 313 -2.94 6.90 12.34
CA GLN A 313 -2.68 6.25 13.61
C GLN A 313 -3.33 4.85 13.70
N LYS A 314 -4.59 4.71 13.22
CA LYS A 314 -5.26 3.40 13.15
C LYS A 314 -4.51 2.44 12.22
N ALA A 315 -4.07 2.89 11.04
CA ALA A 315 -3.30 2.08 10.11
C ALA A 315 -1.96 1.63 10.71
N SER A 316 -1.24 2.53 11.38
CA SER A 316 0.02 2.21 12.07
C SER A 316 -0.18 1.19 13.19
N ARG A 317 -1.23 1.36 14.03
CA ARG A 317 -1.56 0.38 15.08
C ARG A 317 -1.86 -0.99 14.51
N THR A 318 -2.68 -1.08 13.46
CA THR A 318 -2.99 -2.38 12.84
C THR A 318 -1.77 -3.06 12.24
N ALA A 319 -0.83 -2.29 11.66
CA ALA A 319 0.43 -2.81 11.15
C ALA A 319 1.34 -3.34 12.27
N LEU A 320 1.44 -2.59 13.40
CA LEU A 320 2.18 -3.02 14.58
C LEU A 320 1.59 -4.27 15.23
N ASP A 321 0.26 -4.36 15.37
CA ASP A 321 -0.43 -5.53 15.91
C ASP A 321 -0.18 -6.77 15.06
N LYS A 322 -0.22 -6.61 13.73
CA LYS A 322 0.11 -7.70 12.80
C LYS A 322 1.56 -8.16 12.97
N ARG A 323 2.51 -7.23 13.07
CA ARG A 323 3.92 -7.54 13.29
C ARG A 323 4.14 -8.24 14.63
N ASN A 324 3.52 -7.75 15.70
CA ASN A 324 3.62 -8.35 17.04
C ASN A 324 3.07 -9.78 17.07
N ARG A 325 1.95 -10.05 16.39
CA ARG A 325 1.40 -11.41 16.28
C ARG A 325 2.37 -12.36 15.56
N LEU A 326 3.00 -11.91 14.48
CA LEU A 326 3.98 -12.71 13.75
C LEU A 326 5.22 -13.01 14.61
N LEU A 327 5.73 -12.00 15.34
CA LEU A 327 6.86 -12.18 16.26
C LEU A 327 6.51 -13.17 17.39
N PHE A 328 5.33 -13.03 17.99
CA PHE A 328 4.87 -13.94 19.04
C PHE A 328 4.72 -15.39 18.55
N GLN A 329 4.21 -15.58 17.33
CA GLN A 329 4.14 -16.90 16.70
C GLN A 329 5.53 -17.49 16.45
N ALA A 330 6.48 -16.69 15.96
CA ALA A 330 7.85 -17.12 15.73
C ALA A 330 8.54 -17.51 17.04
N GLU A 331 8.38 -16.71 18.10
CA GLU A 331 8.94 -16.97 19.42
C GLU A 331 8.36 -18.25 20.06
N ARG A 332 7.03 -18.44 19.95
CA ARG A 332 6.37 -19.67 20.40
C ARG A 332 6.90 -20.91 19.68
N LEU A 333 7.09 -20.82 18.35
CA LEU A 333 7.66 -21.91 17.57
C LEU A 333 9.11 -22.20 17.99
N LYS A 334 9.92 -21.15 18.24
CA LYS A 334 11.29 -21.28 18.74
C LYS A 334 11.32 -22.01 20.11
N THR A 335 10.45 -21.61 21.02
CA THR A 335 10.35 -22.22 22.36
C THR A 335 9.91 -23.69 22.28
N LEU A 336 8.88 -23.99 21.47
CA LEU A 336 8.43 -25.37 21.24
C LEU A 336 9.54 -26.23 20.61
N ARG A 337 10.32 -25.67 19.68
CA ARG A 337 11.45 -26.34 19.05
C ARG A 337 12.54 -26.67 20.09
N ALA A 338 12.91 -25.68 20.91
CA ALA A 338 13.90 -25.90 21.98
C ALA A 338 13.46 -26.93 23.00
N MET A 339 12.20 -26.90 23.44
CA MET A 339 11.64 -27.92 24.34
C MET A 339 11.62 -29.32 23.69
N SER A 340 11.25 -29.40 22.42
CA SER A 340 11.24 -30.66 21.68
C SER A 340 12.63 -31.31 21.63
N VAL A 341 13.68 -30.51 21.40
CA VAL A 341 15.07 -31.00 21.39
C VAL A 341 15.47 -31.56 22.76
N ALA A 342 15.17 -30.86 23.85
CA ALA A 342 15.48 -31.28 25.21
C ALA A 342 14.76 -32.63 25.55
N VAL A 343 13.46 -32.68 25.26
CA VAL A 343 12.64 -33.91 25.51
C VAL A 343 13.14 -35.10 24.68
N ILE A 344 13.49 -34.88 23.40
CA ILE A 344 14.03 -35.92 22.53
C ILE A 344 15.38 -36.43 23.07
N HIS A 345 16.22 -35.55 23.62
CA HIS A 345 17.48 -35.95 24.22
C HIS A 345 17.27 -36.80 25.47
N GLU A 346 16.36 -36.40 26.35
CA GLU A 346 16.01 -37.15 27.57
C GLU A 346 15.37 -38.51 27.28
N ILE A 347 14.54 -38.62 26.22
CA ILE A 347 13.94 -39.89 25.81
C ILE A 347 14.96 -40.81 25.10
N SER A 348 15.92 -40.25 24.36
CA SER A 348 16.92 -41.05 23.64
C SER A 348 17.82 -41.88 24.57
N GLN A 349 18.14 -41.35 25.76
CA GLN A 349 19.00 -42.06 26.74
C GLN A 349 18.40 -43.38 27.22
N PRO A 350 17.19 -43.42 27.84
CA PRO A 350 16.60 -44.66 28.32
C PRO A 350 16.26 -45.65 27.18
N LEU A 351 15.92 -45.12 25.99
CA LEU A 351 15.64 -45.94 24.81
C LEU A 351 16.89 -46.66 24.29
N SER A 352 18.04 -46.00 24.33
CA SER A 352 19.31 -46.63 23.96
C SER A 352 19.67 -47.76 24.91
N THR A 353 19.47 -47.55 26.21
CA THR A 353 19.68 -48.60 27.22
C THR A 353 18.70 -49.76 26.99
N LEU A 354 17.42 -49.48 26.77
CA LEU A 354 16.40 -50.50 26.48
C LEU A 354 16.73 -51.31 25.23
N ALA A 355 17.26 -50.69 24.17
CA ALA A 355 17.65 -51.41 22.95
C ALA A 355 18.85 -52.34 23.16
N ILE A 356 19.81 -51.94 24.00
CA ILE A 356 20.95 -52.77 24.38
C ILE A 356 20.48 -53.96 25.19
N GLU A 357 19.65 -53.74 26.22
CA GLU A 357 19.12 -54.82 27.08
C GLU A 357 18.23 -55.77 26.29
N ALA A 358 17.40 -55.31 25.37
CA ALA A 358 16.58 -56.11 24.48
C ALA A 358 17.44 -57.03 23.58
N ALA A 359 18.54 -56.50 23.02
CA ALA A 359 19.48 -57.29 22.22
C ALA A 359 20.19 -58.37 23.06
N HIS A 360 20.57 -58.03 24.31
CA HIS A 360 21.18 -58.95 25.24
C HIS A 360 20.23 -60.08 25.64
N LEU A 361 18.97 -59.72 25.93
CA LEU A 361 17.91 -60.70 26.25
C LEU A 361 17.67 -61.63 25.06
N LYS A 362 17.61 -61.18 23.85
CA LYS A 362 17.48 -61.97 22.64
C LYS A 362 18.63 -62.97 22.47
N ALA A 363 19.87 -62.49 22.71
CA ALA A 363 21.05 -63.36 22.65
C ALA A 363 21.02 -64.41 23.74
N ALA A 364 20.65 -64.06 24.97
CA ALA A 364 20.60 -64.95 26.11
C ALA A 364 19.50 -66.04 26.01
N THR A 365 18.39 -65.74 25.30
CA THR A 365 17.25 -66.65 25.15
C THR A 365 17.25 -67.46 23.86
N ALA A 366 18.22 -67.27 22.97
CA ALA A 366 18.28 -67.89 21.65
C ALA A 366 18.32 -69.43 21.67
N HIS A 367 18.70 -70.09 22.82
CA HIS A 367 18.80 -71.48 23.02
C HIS A 367 17.68 -72.08 23.92
N LEU A 368 16.71 -71.26 24.31
CA LEU A 368 15.54 -71.65 25.06
C LEU A 368 14.40 -72.13 24.15
N ASP A 369 13.22 -72.39 24.73
CA ASP A 369 12.03 -72.80 23.99
C ASP A 369 11.62 -71.72 22.92
N ALA A 370 10.95 -72.21 21.88
CA ALA A 370 10.60 -71.36 20.71
C ALA A 370 9.73 -70.13 21.07
N ASP A 371 8.85 -70.21 22.05
CA ASP A 371 7.97 -69.14 22.49
C ASP A 371 8.74 -68.03 23.23
N THR A 372 9.68 -68.40 24.09
CA THR A 372 10.56 -67.48 24.81
C THR A 372 11.51 -66.72 23.83
N ALA A 373 12.10 -67.48 22.90
CA ALA A 373 12.97 -66.88 21.86
C ALA A 373 12.20 -65.91 20.93
N ALA A 374 10.95 -66.31 20.57
CA ALA A 374 10.10 -65.43 19.74
C ALA A 374 9.68 -64.14 20.47
N SER A 375 9.38 -64.24 21.76
CA SER A 375 9.04 -63.09 22.61
C SER A 375 10.21 -62.12 22.77
N ALA A 376 11.41 -62.60 22.99
CA ALA A 376 12.63 -61.79 23.08
C ALA A 376 12.97 -61.10 21.74
N ASP A 377 12.78 -61.79 20.62
CA ASP A 377 12.96 -61.24 19.29
C ASP A 377 11.93 -60.15 19.00
N LEU A 378 10.69 -60.28 19.44
CA LEU A 378 9.67 -59.26 19.32
C LEU A 378 10.04 -57.98 20.11
N VAL A 379 10.54 -58.13 21.35
CA VAL A 379 10.98 -57.02 22.20
C VAL A 379 12.15 -56.26 21.54
N ASP A 380 13.16 -56.99 21.04
CA ASP A 380 14.30 -56.38 20.32
C ASP A 380 13.85 -55.60 19.09
N ARG A 381 12.97 -56.17 18.25
CA ARG A 381 12.42 -55.47 17.10
C ARG A 381 11.66 -54.19 17.48
N LYS A 382 10.85 -54.22 18.53
CA LYS A 382 10.09 -53.06 19.01
C LYS A 382 11.00 -52.00 19.61
N ALA A 383 12.02 -52.36 20.37
CA ALA A 383 13.01 -51.44 20.94
C ALA A 383 13.80 -50.71 19.83
N ARG A 384 14.23 -51.45 18.80
CA ARG A 384 14.89 -50.84 17.62
C ARG A 384 13.97 -49.90 16.87
N ALA A 385 12.72 -50.31 16.61
CA ALA A 385 11.74 -49.46 15.92
C ALA A 385 11.47 -48.15 16.67
N LEU A 386 11.39 -48.17 18.01
CA LEU A 386 11.27 -46.99 18.85
C LEU A 386 12.52 -46.10 18.78
N SER A 387 13.71 -46.69 18.84
CA SER A 387 14.97 -45.95 18.71
C SER A 387 15.10 -45.25 17.37
N ASP A 388 14.69 -45.93 16.29
CA ASP A 388 14.66 -45.34 14.95
C ASP A 388 13.64 -44.19 14.81
N LEU A 389 12.47 -44.34 15.46
CA LEU A 389 11.46 -43.27 15.50
C LEU A 389 11.99 -42.02 16.21
N VAL A 390 12.63 -42.22 17.40
CA VAL A 390 13.22 -41.10 18.16
C VAL A 390 14.40 -40.48 17.39
N ARG A 391 15.20 -41.28 16.69
CA ARG A 391 16.26 -40.77 15.81
C ARG A 391 15.73 -39.95 14.64
N ARG A 392 14.57 -40.35 14.06
CA ARG A 392 13.86 -39.55 13.05
C ARG A 392 13.32 -38.25 13.67
N LEU A 393 12.67 -38.29 14.83
CA LEU A 393 12.20 -37.11 15.55
C LEU A 393 13.33 -36.15 15.91
N ARG A 394 14.51 -36.67 16.31
CA ARG A 394 15.70 -35.85 16.57
C ARG A 394 16.19 -35.10 15.32
N ARG A 395 16.13 -35.74 14.15
CA ARG A 395 16.41 -35.10 12.87
C ARG A 395 15.39 -34.00 12.54
N PHE A 396 14.11 -34.15 12.91
CA PHE A 396 13.08 -33.14 12.76
C PHE A 396 13.16 -31.99 13.80
N GLY A 397 13.60 -32.29 15.03
CA GLY A 397 13.67 -31.32 16.12
C GLY A 397 14.83 -30.32 16.02
N GLY A 398 15.75 -30.51 15.11
CA GLY A 398 16.93 -29.67 14.87
C GLY A 398 18.09 -30.03 15.78
N ARG A 399 19.19 -30.41 15.16
CA ARG A 399 20.52 -30.37 15.80
C ARG A 399 20.85 -28.92 16.19
N ASP A 400 21.74 -28.78 17.17
CA ASP A 400 22.57 -27.60 17.32
C ASP A 400 23.03 -27.11 15.94
N VAL A 401 23.14 -25.80 15.81
CA VAL A 401 23.55 -25.10 14.57
C VAL A 401 24.59 -25.95 13.85
N ASP A 402 24.16 -26.80 12.90
CA ASP A 402 25.08 -27.51 12.04
C ASP A 402 25.85 -26.45 11.25
N GLU A 403 27.17 -26.37 11.45
CA GLU A 403 27.99 -25.53 10.60
C GLU A 403 27.77 -25.99 9.14
N PRO A 404 27.66 -25.03 8.19
CA PRO A 404 27.50 -25.39 6.79
C PRO A 404 28.61 -26.37 6.38
N SER A 405 28.25 -27.51 5.83
CA SER A 405 29.18 -28.58 5.41
C SER A 405 29.08 -28.82 3.89
N PRO A 406 30.11 -29.37 3.25
CA PRO A 406 30.01 -29.78 1.86
C PRO A 406 28.88 -30.79 1.66
N LEU A 407 27.86 -30.37 0.87
CA LEU A 407 26.64 -31.16 0.64
C LEU A 407 26.51 -31.45 -0.86
N PRO A 408 26.54 -32.75 -1.28
CA PRO A 408 26.23 -33.11 -2.66
C PRO A 408 24.76 -32.80 -3.01
N VAL A 409 24.55 -32.04 -4.07
CA VAL A 409 23.22 -31.62 -4.52
C VAL A 409 22.35 -32.84 -4.89
N ALA A 410 22.96 -33.89 -5.43
CA ALA A 410 22.27 -35.16 -5.72
C ALA A 410 21.63 -35.77 -4.45
N MET A 411 22.33 -35.75 -3.31
CA MET A 411 21.82 -36.27 -2.02
C MET A 411 20.68 -35.39 -1.48
N LEU A 412 20.82 -34.06 -1.57
CA LEU A 412 19.79 -33.11 -1.20
C LEU A 412 18.48 -33.33 -1.96
N VAL A 413 18.57 -33.43 -3.28
CA VAL A 413 17.40 -33.66 -4.16
C VAL A 413 16.79 -35.03 -3.90
N GLN A 414 17.60 -36.09 -3.75
CA GLN A 414 17.11 -37.43 -3.45
C GLN A 414 16.36 -37.48 -2.12
N THR A 415 16.87 -36.83 -1.07
CA THR A 415 16.22 -36.74 0.24
C THR A 415 14.87 -36.02 0.14
N ALA A 416 14.81 -34.86 -0.55
CA ALA A 416 13.59 -34.12 -0.75
C ALA A 416 12.54 -34.92 -1.55
N CYS A 417 12.96 -35.64 -2.63
CA CYS A 417 12.10 -36.48 -3.42
C CYS A 417 11.54 -37.68 -2.59
N GLN A 418 12.35 -38.31 -1.75
CA GLN A 418 11.89 -39.38 -0.89
C GLN A 418 10.81 -38.96 0.11
N ILE A 419 10.95 -37.73 0.65
CA ILE A 419 9.97 -37.18 1.60
C ILE A 419 8.64 -36.90 0.91
N VAL A 420 8.66 -36.32 -0.30
CA VAL A 420 7.46 -35.77 -0.96
C VAL A 420 6.77 -36.79 -1.87
N THR A 421 7.46 -37.82 -2.36
CA THR A 421 6.88 -38.85 -3.25
C THR A 421 5.62 -39.54 -2.69
N PRO A 422 5.55 -39.92 -1.39
CA PRO A 422 4.32 -40.50 -0.83
C PRO A 422 3.14 -39.53 -0.86
N GLU A 423 3.40 -38.25 -0.60
CA GLU A 423 2.39 -37.15 -0.65
C GLU A 423 1.90 -36.91 -2.07
N ALA A 424 2.81 -36.90 -3.05
CA ALA A 424 2.47 -36.77 -4.47
C ALA A 424 1.55 -37.90 -4.95
N ARG A 425 1.87 -39.15 -4.60
CA ARG A 425 1.03 -40.31 -4.92
C ARG A 425 -0.34 -40.25 -4.27
N ALA A 426 -0.41 -39.86 -2.99
CA ALA A 426 -1.67 -39.70 -2.27
C ALA A 426 -2.57 -38.62 -2.91
N ALA A 427 -1.97 -37.58 -3.48
CA ALA A 427 -2.66 -36.53 -4.24
C ALA A 427 -2.98 -36.90 -5.71
N GLY A 428 -2.73 -38.14 -6.12
CA GLY A 428 -2.94 -38.59 -7.51
C GLY A 428 -1.95 -38.03 -8.54
N GLY A 429 -0.91 -37.30 -8.08
CA GLY A 429 0.13 -36.72 -8.92
C GLY A 429 1.40 -37.57 -9.01
N ARG A 430 2.37 -37.11 -9.81
CA ARG A 430 3.68 -37.75 -9.97
C ARG A 430 4.78 -36.71 -9.75
N LEU A 431 5.84 -37.13 -9.03
CA LEU A 431 7.06 -36.37 -8.90
C LEU A 431 8.14 -36.98 -9.79
N GLU A 432 8.69 -36.21 -10.72
CA GLU A 432 9.79 -36.60 -11.60
C GLU A 432 11.06 -35.87 -11.15
N CYS A 433 12.09 -36.65 -10.74
CA CYS A 433 13.38 -36.11 -10.35
C CYS A 433 14.40 -36.49 -11.43
N SER A 434 15.06 -35.50 -12.04
CA SER A 434 16.13 -35.72 -13.02
C SER A 434 17.37 -36.31 -12.37
N ALA A 435 18.17 -37.07 -13.12
CA ALA A 435 19.50 -37.46 -12.70
C ALA A 435 20.39 -36.22 -12.53
N ILE A 436 21.13 -36.14 -11.42
CA ILE A 436 21.98 -35.00 -11.09
C ILE A 436 23.43 -35.47 -11.07
N ALA A 437 24.32 -34.65 -11.64
CA ALA A 437 25.74 -34.92 -11.63
C ALA A 437 26.28 -35.00 -10.20
N ALA A 438 27.11 -35.99 -9.91
CA ALA A 438 27.59 -36.28 -8.57
C ALA A 438 28.64 -35.29 -8.04
N ASP A 439 29.21 -34.49 -8.93
CA ASP A 439 30.26 -33.50 -8.67
C ASP A 439 29.72 -32.13 -8.22
N LEU A 440 28.39 -31.93 -8.26
CA LEU A 440 27.77 -30.70 -7.78
C LEU A 440 27.71 -30.68 -6.25
N VAL A 441 28.56 -29.88 -5.60
CA VAL A 441 28.63 -29.74 -4.15
C VAL A 441 28.46 -28.28 -3.74
N VAL A 442 27.63 -28.04 -2.71
CA VAL A 442 27.39 -26.70 -2.14
C VAL A 442 27.77 -26.70 -0.67
N GLN A 443 28.16 -25.54 -0.14
CA GLN A 443 28.41 -25.37 1.29
C GLN A 443 27.09 -25.02 1.97
N ALA A 444 26.47 -25.99 2.68
CA ALA A 444 25.13 -25.79 3.20
C ALA A 444 24.78 -26.65 4.40
N GLN A 445 23.71 -26.30 5.07
CA GLN A 445 23.06 -27.11 6.08
C GLN A 445 22.02 -28.01 5.40
N GLU A 446 22.24 -29.33 5.40
CA GLU A 446 21.40 -30.34 4.71
C GLU A 446 19.92 -30.20 5.09
N ILE A 447 19.64 -30.06 6.39
CA ILE A 447 18.26 -30.03 6.92
C ILE A 447 17.51 -28.79 6.43
N GLU A 448 18.16 -27.62 6.44
CA GLU A 448 17.52 -26.37 6.04
C GLU A 448 17.24 -26.34 4.55
N LEU A 449 18.22 -26.70 3.70
CA LEU A 449 17.98 -26.75 2.27
C LEU A 449 16.97 -27.84 1.87
N THR A 450 16.97 -29.00 2.56
CA THR A 450 15.94 -30.02 2.35
C THR A 450 14.55 -29.45 2.68
N GLN A 451 14.41 -28.70 3.78
CA GLN A 451 13.15 -28.03 4.14
C GLN A 451 12.72 -27.00 3.08
N ALA A 452 13.66 -26.22 2.54
CA ALA A 452 13.36 -25.29 1.47
C ALA A 452 12.82 -26.01 0.22
N LEU A 453 13.47 -27.07 -0.23
CA LEU A 453 13.01 -27.87 -1.38
C LEU A 453 11.67 -28.55 -1.13
N VAL A 454 11.45 -29.15 0.04
CA VAL A 454 10.17 -29.77 0.43
C VAL A 454 9.04 -28.75 0.42
N ASN A 455 9.28 -27.53 0.91
CA ASN A 455 8.29 -26.45 0.86
C ASN A 455 7.93 -26.05 -0.58
N LEU A 456 8.90 -25.96 -1.48
CA LEU A 456 8.64 -25.66 -2.89
C LEU A 456 7.89 -26.80 -3.59
N LEU A 457 8.28 -28.06 -3.35
CA LEU A 457 7.62 -29.23 -3.91
C LEU A 457 6.17 -29.36 -3.43
N ARG A 458 5.89 -29.13 -2.15
CA ARG A 458 4.54 -29.12 -1.59
C ARG A 458 3.70 -27.99 -2.19
N ASN A 459 4.28 -26.80 -2.37
CA ASN A 459 3.59 -25.71 -3.05
C ASN A 459 3.25 -26.06 -4.50
N ALA A 460 4.17 -26.69 -5.22
CA ALA A 460 3.96 -27.13 -6.60
C ALA A 460 2.86 -28.19 -6.70
N LEU A 461 2.85 -29.18 -5.81
CA LEU A 461 1.81 -30.23 -5.75
C LEU A 461 0.44 -29.66 -5.40
N ALA A 462 0.38 -28.72 -4.44
CA ALA A 462 -0.87 -28.06 -4.06
C ALA A 462 -1.45 -27.18 -5.19
N ALA A 463 -0.58 -26.55 -5.99
CA ALA A 463 -0.98 -25.73 -7.14
C ALA A 463 -1.40 -26.55 -8.37
N SER A 464 -0.99 -27.83 -8.45
CA SER A 464 -1.23 -28.70 -9.62
C SER A 464 -1.65 -30.11 -9.16
N PRO A 465 -2.81 -30.28 -8.52
CA PRO A 465 -3.28 -31.58 -8.04
C PRO A 465 -3.46 -32.55 -9.22
N GLY A 466 -2.96 -33.78 -9.07
CA GLY A 466 -3.04 -34.84 -10.08
C GLY A 466 -2.07 -34.68 -11.26
N GLN A 467 -1.24 -33.66 -11.29
CA GLN A 467 -0.29 -33.39 -12.37
C GLN A 467 1.15 -33.84 -12.02
N VAL A 468 2.04 -33.68 -13.01
CA VAL A 468 3.46 -34.01 -12.85
C VAL A 468 4.22 -32.78 -12.38
N VAL A 469 4.89 -32.90 -11.24
CA VAL A 469 5.85 -31.91 -10.73
C VAL A 469 7.26 -32.39 -11.07
N ARG A 470 8.11 -31.53 -11.62
CA ARG A 470 9.49 -31.85 -12.00
C ARG A 470 10.48 -31.14 -11.12
N LEU A 471 11.52 -31.86 -10.72
CA LEU A 471 12.67 -31.33 -9.99
C LEU A 471 13.94 -31.69 -10.75
N SER A 472 14.73 -30.69 -11.09
CA SER A 472 16.01 -30.83 -11.78
C SER A 472 17.08 -29.95 -11.16
N ALA A 473 18.35 -30.33 -11.32
CA ALA A 473 19.48 -29.48 -10.94
C ALA A 473 20.54 -29.52 -12.04
N LEU A 474 21.03 -28.34 -12.42
CA LEU A 474 22.00 -28.15 -13.49
C LEU A 474 23.09 -27.19 -13.04
N PRO A 475 24.36 -27.39 -13.45
CA PRO A 475 25.42 -26.42 -13.22
C PRO A 475 25.18 -25.16 -14.05
N GLU A 476 25.46 -23.98 -13.50
CA GLU A 476 25.36 -22.69 -14.16
C GLU A 476 26.52 -21.79 -13.76
N ALA A 477 27.57 -21.74 -14.57
CA ALA A 477 28.83 -21.06 -14.26
C ALA A 477 29.39 -21.45 -12.87
N ASP A 478 29.40 -20.54 -11.91
CA ASP A 478 29.89 -20.74 -10.55
C ASP A 478 28.79 -21.23 -9.56
N ASP A 479 27.56 -21.37 -10.05
CA ASP A 479 26.39 -21.75 -9.23
C ASP A 479 25.82 -23.10 -9.67
N VAL A 480 25.01 -23.71 -8.82
CA VAL A 480 24.06 -24.76 -9.18
C VAL A 480 22.67 -24.18 -9.23
N ARG A 481 21.96 -24.44 -10.32
CA ARG A 481 20.56 -24.08 -10.53
C ARG A 481 19.68 -25.28 -10.26
N ILE A 482 18.84 -25.20 -9.19
CA ILE A 482 17.84 -26.21 -8.85
C ILE A 482 16.46 -25.67 -9.24
N GLU A 483 15.73 -26.41 -10.08
CA GLU A 483 14.43 -25.99 -10.61
C GLU A 483 13.31 -26.91 -10.15
N VAL A 484 12.25 -26.33 -9.61
CA VAL A 484 10.96 -26.99 -9.35
C VAL A 484 9.93 -26.42 -10.31
N SER A 485 9.35 -27.25 -11.17
CA SER A 485 8.35 -26.81 -12.13
C SER A 485 7.06 -27.62 -12.05
N ASN A 486 5.93 -26.91 -12.21
CA ASN A 486 4.61 -27.51 -12.22
C ASN A 486 3.71 -26.84 -13.26
N PRO A 487 2.82 -27.61 -13.96
CA PRO A 487 1.85 -27.04 -14.87
C PRO A 487 0.81 -26.20 -14.11
N LEU A 488 0.37 -25.08 -14.72
CA LEU A 488 -0.76 -24.26 -14.26
C LEU A 488 -2.00 -24.69 -15.06
N PRO A 489 -3.05 -25.26 -14.46
CA PRO A 489 -4.33 -25.37 -15.13
C PRO A 489 -4.88 -23.97 -15.42
N GLY A 490 -5.32 -23.71 -16.66
CA GLY A 490 -5.75 -22.40 -17.14
C GLY A 490 -6.88 -21.80 -16.30
N ALA A 491 -6.75 -20.47 -16.06
CA ALA A 491 -7.56 -19.55 -15.27
C ALA A 491 -7.47 -19.72 -13.74
N PRO A 492 -7.09 -18.64 -13.01
CA PRO A 492 -7.04 -18.67 -11.58
C PRO A 492 -8.44 -18.43 -11.01
N GLU A 493 -9.25 -19.46 -10.84
CA GLU A 493 -10.30 -19.41 -9.83
C GLU A 493 -9.67 -19.74 -8.48
N THR A 494 -9.56 -18.69 -7.66
CA THR A 494 -9.42 -18.73 -6.20
C THR A 494 -8.69 -19.95 -5.62
N ALA A 495 -7.38 -20.00 -5.71
CA ALA A 495 -6.57 -20.84 -4.84
C ALA A 495 -6.66 -20.28 -3.40
N SER A 496 -7.72 -20.64 -2.71
CA SER A 496 -7.87 -20.43 -1.27
C SER A 496 -6.94 -21.36 -0.51
N GLY A 497 -6.09 -20.78 0.36
CA GLY A 497 -5.68 -21.48 1.57
C GLY A 497 -4.27 -22.03 1.66
N GLY A 498 -3.27 -21.34 1.12
CA GLY A 498 -1.90 -21.47 1.62
C GLY A 498 -1.39 -20.08 2.00
N MET A 499 -1.30 -19.78 3.29
CA MET A 499 -0.62 -18.59 3.76
C MET A 499 0.81 -18.64 3.22
N GLY A 500 1.22 -17.95 2.20
CA GLY A 500 2.54 -17.89 1.56
C GLY A 500 3.81 -18.06 2.42
N VAL A 501 3.65 -18.59 3.62
CA VAL A 501 4.64 -18.86 4.65
C VAL A 501 5.70 -19.84 4.15
N GLY A 502 5.32 -20.90 3.41
CA GLY A 502 6.27 -21.88 2.91
C GLY A 502 7.27 -21.30 1.91
N LEU A 503 6.82 -20.39 1.06
CA LEU A 503 7.69 -19.69 0.10
C LEU A 503 8.60 -18.67 0.79
N VAL A 504 8.09 -17.97 1.79
CA VAL A 504 8.91 -17.04 2.61
C VAL A 504 10.00 -17.80 3.35
N ILE A 505 9.66 -18.95 3.96
CA ILE A 505 10.65 -19.81 4.64
C ILE A 505 11.69 -20.32 3.65
N ALA A 506 11.28 -20.84 2.49
CA ALA A 506 12.21 -21.32 1.48
C ALA A 506 13.16 -20.21 1.01
N ARG A 507 12.65 -19.01 0.77
CA ARG A 507 13.48 -17.85 0.39
C ARG A 507 14.49 -17.48 1.47
N THR A 508 14.06 -17.37 2.72
CA THR A 508 14.94 -17.02 3.85
C THR A 508 16.05 -18.05 4.03
N ILE A 509 15.74 -19.33 3.86
CA ILE A 509 16.76 -20.40 3.96
C ILE A 509 17.76 -20.28 2.81
N VAL A 510 17.30 -20.14 1.58
CA VAL A 510 18.17 -20.03 0.39
C VAL A 510 19.09 -18.81 0.51
N GLU A 511 18.55 -17.66 0.92
CA GLU A 511 19.32 -16.42 1.13
C GLU A 511 20.35 -16.58 2.26
N ALA A 512 20.04 -17.31 3.34
CA ALA A 512 20.97 -17.59 4.42
C ALA A 512 22.17 -18.46 3.97
N HIS A 513 22.00 -19.22 2.87
CA HIS A 513 23.07 -20.02 2.25
C HIS A 513 23.75 -19.30 1.07
N GLY A 514 23.59 -17.98 0.96
CA GLY A 514 24.20 -17.17 -0.10
C GLY A 514 23.58 -17.33 -1.49
N GLY A 515 22.42 -18.00 -1.57
CA GLY A 515 21.71 -18.24 -2.82
C GLY A 515 20.59 -17.24 -3.10
N THR A 516 19.91 -17.46 -4.22
CA THR A 516 18.72 -16.70 -4.63
C THR A 516 17.55 -17.61 -4.99
N LEU A 517 16.31 -17.17 -4.70
CA LEU A 517 15.09 -17.86 -5.10
C LEU A 517 14.25 -16.95 -6.01
N ALA A 518 14.08 -17.35 -7.26
CA ALA A 518 13.27 -16.68 -8.27
C ALA A 518 12.05 -17.51 -8.65
N ARG A 519 10.96 -16.82 -9.04
CA ARG A 519 9.76 -17.42 -9.63
C ARG A 519 9.61 -16.90 -11.05
N HIS A 520 9.40 -17.81 -11.99
CA HIS A 520 9.15 -17.53 -13.39
C HIS A 520 7.80 -18.12 -13.80
N ASP A 521 6.90 -17.27 -14.27
CA ASP A 521 5.58 -17.66 -14.75
C ASP A 521 5.62 -17.66 -16.29
N GLU A 522 5.53 -18.86 -16.89
CA GLU A 522 5.42 -19.09 -18.33
C GLU A 522 3.98 -19.51 -18.69
N PRO A 523 3.53 -19.36 -19.94
CA PRO A 523 2.20 -19.82 -20.32
C PRO A 523 2.00 -21.32 -20.03
N GLY A 524 1.17 -21.64 -19.05
CA GLY A 524 0.87 -23.02 -18.65
C GLY A 524 1.89 -23.69 -17.73
N LEU A 525 2.93 -22.99 -17.25
CA LEU A 525 3.97 -23.54 -16.40
C LEU A 525 4.45 -22.53 -15.36
N VAL A 526 4.57 -22.94 -14.12
CA VAL A 526 5.28 -22.16 -13.06
C VAL A 526 6.61 -22.84 -12.78
N ARG A 527 7.66 -22.06 -12.66
CA ARG A 527 9.00 -22.52 -12.35
C ARG A 527 9.56 -21.72 -11.18
N PHE A 528 10.01 -22.42 -10.14
CA PHE A 528 10.81 -21.87 -9.06
C PHE A 528 12.26 -22.29 -9.28
N THR A 529 13.16 -21.31 -9.27
CA THR A 529 14.60 -21.50 -9.49
C THR A 529 15.36 -21.09 -8.24
N ILE A 530 16.13 -22.01 -7.69
CA ILE A 530 17.11 -21.76 -6.64
C ILE A 530 18.49 -21.74 -7.31
N SER A 531 19.28 -20.67 -7.10
CA SER A 531 20.69 -20.63 -7.43
C SER A 531 21.53 -20.65 -6.16
N LEU A 532 22.49 -21.54 -6.05
CA LEU A 532 23.39 -21.67 -4.90
C LEU A 532 24.84 -21.73 -5.38
N PRO A 533 25.79 -21.06 -4.71
CA PRO A 533 27.20 -21.09 -5.10
C PRO A 533 27.78 -22.49 -4.97
N LEU A 534 28.47 -22.95 -6.01
CA LEU A 534 29.21 -24.22 -6.03
C LEU A 534 30.48 -24.10 -5.20
N LEU A 535 30.83 -25.16 -4.51
CA LEU A 535 32.10 -25.29 -3.81
C LEU A 535 33.18 -25.61 -4.84
N THR A 536 33.85 -24.57 -5.34
CA THR A 536 34.98 -24.72 -6.27
C THR A 536 36.18 -25.31 -5.55
N GLY A 537 36.58 -26.56 -5.87
CA GLY A 537 37.84 -27.14 -5.42
C GLY A 537 37.80 -28.31 -4.43
N ALA A 538 36.66 -28.99 -4.27
CA ALA A 538 36.54 -30.08 -3.29
C ALA A 538 37.06 -31.47 -3.76
N PHE A 539 37.38 -31.62 -5.05
CA PHE A 539 37.97 -32.90 -5.57
C PHE A 539 39.02 -32.58 -6.65
N ALA A 540 40.26 -32.27 -6.23
CA ALA A 540 41.47 -32.42 -7.00
C ALA A 540 42.38 -33.47 -6.37
#